data_ec0b69284be36a1f7d5af44f61a875ea
#
_entry.id   ec0b69284be36a1f7d5af44f61a875ea
#
_cell.length_a   1.000
_cell.length_b   1.000
_cell.length_c   1.000
_cell.angle_alpha   90.00
_cell.angle_beta   90.00
_cell.angle_gamma   90.00
#
_symmetry.space_group_name_H-M   'P 1'
#
loop_
_entity.id
_entity.type
_entity.pdbx_description
1 polymer ?
#
loop_
_entity_poly.entity_id
_entity_poly.type
_entity_poly.pdbx_seq_one_letter_code
_entity_poly.pdbx_strand_id
1 'polypeptide(L)'
;MDEFKYKSYRIEAENICVDYHGKVALYDANLRLKAGQICGLVGMNGAGKTTFFNALTGFVNISKGKIRINGESLRIAQQDQAIAYVPQSEGIDSQFPVSVWDVVMMGRYGSMNILRSPRESDIQAVKDAIERVDLMELSFTPIGNLSGGQRKRAFLARAIAQRASILLLD
;
A
#
# COMPACT_ATOMS: atom_id res chain seq x y z
N MET A 1 -10.38 26.57 14.70
CA MET A 1 -11.74 26.00 14.75
C MET A 1 -11.96 24.94 13.67
N ASP A 2 -10.88 24.23 13.24
CA ASP A 2 -10.94 23.25 12.12
C ASP A 2 -10.44 21.82 12.46
N GLU A 3 -9.99 21.57 13.68
CA GLU A 3 -9.44 20.23 14.04
C GLU A 3 -10.48 19.09 14.03
N PHE A 4 -11.75 19.39 14.27
CA PHE A 4 -12.81 18.36 14.29
C PHE A 4 -13.26 17.88 12.91
N LYS A 5 -13.01 18.66 11.85
CA LYS A 5 -13.43 18.34 10.48
C LYS A 5 -12.56 17.28 9.83
N TYR A 6 -11.31 17.17 10.23
CA TYR A 6 -10.30 16.25 9.62
C TYR A 6 -10.34 14.82 10.16
N LYS A 7 -10.89 14.57 11.35
CA LYS A 7 -10.99 13.22 11.94
C LYS A 7 -11.99 12.29 11.24
N SER A 8 -12.82 12.80 10.31
CA SER A 8 -13.84 12.01 9.62
C SER A 8 -13.34 11.32 8.35
N TYR A 9 -12.22 11.75 7.77
CA TYR A 9 -11.67 11.17 6.55
C TYR A 9 -10.45 10.30 6.84
N ARG A 10 -10.34 9.17 6.09
CA ARG A 10 -9.16 8.30 6.11
C ARG A 10 -8.09 8.79 5.16
N ILE A 11 -8.49 9.29 3.99
CA ILE A 11 -7.61 9.95 3.03
C ILE A 11 -8.19 11.34 2.77
N GLU A 12 -7.33 12.33 2.82
CA GLU A 12 -7.61 13.69 2.43
C GLU A 12 -6.43 14.22 1.62
N ALA A 13 -6.66 14.42 0.32
CA ALA A 13 -5.71 14.98 -0.61
C ALA A 13 -6.33 16.23 -1.23
N GLU A 14 -5.66 17.38 -1.13
CA GLU A 14 -6.17 18.67 -1.55
C GLU A 14 -5.18 19.37 -2.46
N ASN A 15 -5.64 19.72 -3.67
CA ASN A 15 -4.90 20.47 -4.70
C ASN A 15 -3.52 19.87 -5.00
N ILE A 16 -3.46 18.54 -5.11
CA ILE A 16 -2.20 17.82 -5.31
C ILE A 16 -1.67 18.05 -6.72
N CYS A 17 -0.46 18.59 -6.79
CA CYS A 17 0.31 18.69 -8.02
C CYS A 17 1.62 17.91 -7.88
N VAL A 18 2.03 17.23 -8.97
CA VAL A 18 3.30 16.53 -9.09
C VAL A 18 3.98 16.96 -10.38
N ASP A 19 5.25 17.29 -10.28
CA ASP A 19 6.09 17.70 -11.38
C ASP A 19 7.34 16.82 -11.46
N TYR A 20 7.69 16.37 -12.67
CA TYR A 20 8.92 15.65 -12.96
C TYR A 20 9.79 16.50 -13.89
N HIS A 21 10.82 17.14 -13.36
CA HIS A 21 11.78 17.93 -14.13
C HIS A 21 11.11 19.00 -15.04
N GLY A 22 10.15 19.75 -14.49
CA GLY A 22 9.41 20.80 -15.21
C GLY A 22 8.24 20.29 -16.05
N LYS A 23 7.98 18.98 -16.05
CA LYS A 23 6.82 18.39 -16.72
C LYS A 23 5.74 18.02 -15.71
N VAL A 24 4.59 18.69 -15.79
CA VAL A 24 3.46 18.41 -14.91
C VAL A 24 2.89 17.03 -15.22
N ALA A 25 2.93 16.12 -14.23
CA ALA A 25 2.39 14.77 -14.31
C ALA A 25 1.04 14.64 -13.62
N LEU A 26 0.75 15.50 -12.65
CA LEU A 26 -0.53 15.57 -11.95
C LEU A 26 -0.83 17.03 -11.63
N TYR A 27 -2.06 17.46 -11.88
CA TYR A 27 -2.48 18.85 -11.64
C TYR A 27 -3.81 18.89 -10.89
N ASP A 28 -3.82 19.60 -9.76
CA ASP A 28 -4.99 19.90 -8.94
C ASP A 28 -5.86 18.69 -8.58
N ALA A 29 -5.23 17.55 -8.27
CA ALA A 29 -5.95 16.35 -7.90
C ALA A 29 -6.48 16.43 -6.47
N ASN A 30 -7.73 16.04 -6.29
CA ASN A 30 -8.44 16.11 -5.02
C ASN A 30 -9.11 14.77 -4.71
N LEU A 31 -9.01 14.31 -3.44
CA LEU A 31 -9.64 13.08 -2.98
C LEU A 31 -9.98 13.19 -1.49
N ARG A 32 -11.20 12.80 -1.13
CA ARG A 32 -11.61 12.64 0.27
C ARG A 32 -12.33 11.32 0.44
N LEU A 33 -11.80 10.44 1.27
CA LEU A 33 -12.39 9.12 1.57
C LEU A 33 -12.60 8.94 3.06
N LYS A 34 -13.78 8.44 3.42
CA LYS A 34 -14.12 8.07 4.80
C LYS A 34 -13.74 6.60 5.07
N ALA A 35 -13.78 6.22 6.34
CA ALA A 35 -13.64 4.82 6.73
C ALA A 35 -14.70 3.93 6.06
N GLY A 36 -14.30 2.74 5.62
CA GLY A 36 -15.17 1.76 4.99
C GLY A 36 -15.59 2.07 3.54
N GLN A 37 -15.10 3.17 2.94
CA GLN A 37 -15.36 3.45 1.53
C GLN A 37 -14.37 2.73 0.62
N ILE A 38 -14.88 2.29 -0.53
CA ILE A 38 -14.09 1.79 -1.66
C ILE A 38 -14.19 2.83 -2.78
N CYS A 39 -13.06 3.21 -3.35
CA CYS A 39 -12.98 4.18 -4.44
C CYS A 39 -12.23 3.57 -5.63
N GLY A 40 -12.85 3.59 -6.80
CA GLY A 40 -12.20 3.25 -8.07
C GLY A 40 -11.65 4.49 -8.76
N LEU A 41 -10.34 4.49 -9.05
CA LEU A 41 -9.70 5.53 -9.83
C LEU A 41 -9.71 5.17 -11.32
N VAL A 42 -10.55 5.83 -12.10
CA VAL A 42 -10.75 5.55 -13.53
C VAL A 42 -10.18 6.67 -14.37
N GLY A 43 -9.57 6.32 -15.50
CA GLY A 43 -9.01 7.28 -16.45
C GLY A 43 -8.15 6.60 -17.50
N MET A 44 -7.86 7.31 -18.61
CA MET A 44 -7.01 6.83 -19.70
C MET A 44 -5.57 6.55 -19.23
N ASN A 45 -4.83 5.78 -20.02
CA ASN A 45 -3.40 5.58 -19.75
C ASN A 45 -2.68 6.93 -19.86
N GLY A 46 -1.78 7.21 -18.92
CA GLY A 46 -1.10 8.50 -18.82
C GLY A 46 -1.90 9.61 -18.10
N ALA A 47 -3.12 9.36 -17.62
CA ALA A 47 -3.90 10.34 -16.88
C ALA A 47 -3.37 10.67 -15.46
N GLY A 48 -2.23 10.11 -15.06
CA GLY A 48 -1.63 10.39 -13.75
C GLY A 48 -2.10 9.49 -12.61
N LYS A 49 -2.83 8.39 -12.87
CA LYS A 49 -3.35 7.48 -11.83
C LYS A 49 -2.24 6.95 -10.92
N THR A 50 -1.22 6.31 -11.49
CA THR A 50 -0.07 5.78 -10.73
C THR A 50 0.73 6.90 -10.06
N THR A 51 0.83 8.09 -10.69
CA THR A 51 1.45 9.27 -10.07
C THR A 51 0.69 9.69 -8.82
N PHE A 52 -0.65 9.66 -8.86
CA PHE A 52 -1.48 9.98 -7.71
C PHE A 52 -1.32 8.95 -6.58
N PHE A 53 -1.30 7.64 -6.90
CA PHE A 53 -0.99 6.60 -5.92
C PHE A 53 0.40 6.79 -5.31
N ASN A 54 1.41 7.09 -6.12
CA ASN A 54 2.77 7.38 -5.64
C ASN A 54 2.83 8.63 -4.76
N ALA A 55 2.01 9.64 -5.03
CA ALA A 55 1.88 10.81 -4.15
C ALA A 55 1.23 10.45 -2.81
N LEU A 56 0.16 9.64 -2.82
CA LEU A 56 -0.53 9.18 -1.61
C LEU A 56 0.36 8.29 -0.72
N THR A 57 1.28 7.51 -1.31
CA THR A 57 2.24 6.68 -0.58
C THR A 57 3.52 7.43 -0.19
N GLY A 58 3.77 8.62 -0.79
CA GLY A 58 4.98 9.39 -0.58
C GLY A 58 6.19 8.89 -1.37
N PHE A 59 5.99 8.03 -2.39
CA PHE A 59 7.05 7.62 -3.31
C PHE A 59 7.49 8.77 -4.24
N VAL A 60 6.62 9.76 -4.43
CA VAL A 60 6.96 11.00 -5.15
C VAL A 60 6.61 12.21 -4.29
N ASN A 61 7.43 13.25 -4.40
CA ASN A 61 7.17 14.50 -3.73
C ASN A 61 6.08 15.28 -4.47
N ILE A 62 5.14 15.84 -3.72
CA ILE A 62 4.16 16.78 -4.26
C ILE A 62 4.80 18.17 -4.37
N SER A 63 4.55 18.87 -5.49
CA SER A 63 5.01 20.25 -5.68
C SER A 63 4.04 21.26 -5.06
N LYS A 64 2.76 20.90 -4.96
CA LYS A 64 1.71 21.69 -4.30
C LYS A 64 0.67 20.78 -3.67
N GLY A 65 -0.09 21.35 -2.74
CA GLY A 65 -1.20 20.68 -2.07
C GLY A 65 -0.83 20.09 -0.71
N LYS A 66 -1.75 19.31 -0.16
CA LYS A 66 -1.59 18.64 1.14
C LYS A 66 -2.20 17.25 1.11
N ILE A 67 -1.52 16.29 1.72
CA ILE A 67 -2.05 14.94 1.94
C ILE A 67 -2.10 14.69 3.44
N ARG A 68 -3.26 14.22 3.91
CA ARG A 68 -3.47 13.74 5.27
C ARG A 68 -4.04 12.33 5.23
N ILE A 69 -3.54 11.52 6.11
CA ILE A 69 -3.97 10.13 6.29
C ILE A 69 -4.38 9.96 7.75
N ASN A 70 -5.62 9.53 8.00
CA ASN A 70 -6.20 9.45 9.34
C ASN A 70 -6.13 10.79 10.12
N GLY A 71 -6.13 11.92 9.41
CA GLY A 71 -5.96 13.25 9.99
C GLY A 71 -4.53 13.70 10.24
N GLU A 72 -3.55 12.77 10.08
CA GLU A 72 -2.12 13.02 10.30
C GLU A 72 -1.39 13.34 8.99
N SER A 73 -0.17 13.89 9.11
CA SER A 73 0.69 14.11 7.95
C SER A 73 1.09 12.78 7.30
N LEU A 74 1.37 12.81 5.99
CA LEU A 74 1.81 11.63 5.25
C LEU A 74 3.06 10.97 5.89
N ARG A 75 3.99 11.76 6.41
CA ARG A 75 5.18 11.26 7.10
C ARG A 75 4.83 10.43 8.33
N ILE A 76 3.90 10.88 9.16
CA ILE A 76 3.44 10.14 10.35
C ILE A 76 2.73 8.86 9.90
N ALA A 77 1.84 8.97 8.91
CA ALA A 77 1.11 7.82 8.38
C ALA A 77 2.03 6.73 7.80
N GLN A 78 3.18 7.12 7.20
CA GLN A 78 4.20 6.16 6.74
C GLN A 78 4.91 5.48 7.92
N GLN A 79 5.27 6.23 8.96
CA GLN A 79 5.89 5.67 10.17
C GLN A 79 4.95 4.68 10.87
N ASP A 80 3.66 4.99 10.92
CA ASP A 80 2.61 4.14 11.50
C ASP A 80 2.14 3.03 10.57
N GLN A 81 2.71 2.93 9.35
CA GLN A 81 2.33 1.95 8.33
C GLN A 81 0.83 1.94 8.02
N ALA A 82 0.21 3.12 8.06
CA ALA A 82 -1.22 3.27 7.86
C ALA A 82 -1.69 2.92 6.44
N ILE A 83 -0.78 2.87 5.46
CA ILE A 83 -1.07 2.58 4.06
C ILE A 83 -0.34 1.31 3.64
N ALA A 84 -1.06 0.34 3.10
CA ALA A 84 -0.51 -0.77 2.34
C ALA A 84 -0.71 -0.52 0.84
N TYR A 85 0.35 -0.72 0.05
CA TYR A 85 0.33 -0.51 -1.39
C TYR A 85 0.70 -1.78 -2.14
N VAL A 86 -0.13 -2.12 -3.12
CA VAL A 86 0.11 -3.22 -4.06
C VAL A 86 0.21 -2.62 -5.47
N PRO A 87 1.41 -2.56 -6.05
CA PRO A 87 1.62 -1.99 -7.38
C PRO A 87 1.10 -2.92 -8.47
N GLN A 88 0.81 -2.36 -9.65
CA GLN A 88 0.32 -3.08 -10.83
C GLN A 88 1.31 -4.14 -11.33
N SER A 89 2.60 -3.82 -11.29
CA SER A 89 3.67 -4.75 -11.66
C SER A 89 4.73 -4.77 -10.56
N GLU A 90 4.99 -5.93 -10.01
CA GLU A 90 6.14 -6.14 -9.16
C GLU A 90 7.22 -6.81 -10.02
N GLY A 91 8.28 -6.06 -10.30
CA GLY A 91 9.48 -6.57 -10.98
C GLY A 91 10.28 -7.51 -10.08
N ILE A 92 9.62 -8.57 -9.59
CA ILE A 92 10.34 -9.58 -8.83
C ILE A 92 11.07 -10.47 -9.80
N ASP A 93 12.38 -10.52 -9.62
CA ASP A 93 13.19 -11.53 -10.27
C ASP A 93 12.62 -12.91 -9.89
N SER A 94 12.15 -13.64 -10.91
CA SER A 94 11.62 -15.00 -10.73
C SER A 94 12.64 -15.98 -10.15
N GLN A 95 13.93 -15.62 -10.20
CA GLN A 95 15.01 -16.42 -9.62
C GLN A 95 15.24 -16.12 -8.13
N PHE A 96 14.56 -15.12 -7.56
CA PHE A 96 14.73 -14.79 -6.14
C PHE A 96 14.07 -15.87 -5.26
N PRO A 97 14.83 -16.58 -4.42
CA PRO A 97 14.38 -17.80 -3.74
C PRO A 97 13.56 -17.50 -2.47
N VAL A 98 12.54 -16.61 -2.57
CA VAL A 98 11.63 -16.32 -1.46
C VAL A 98 10.31 -17.06 -1.64
N SER A 99 9.79 -17.63 -0.57
CA SER A 99 8.50 -18.28 -0.55
C SER A 99 7.34 -17.27 -0.44
N VAL A 100 6.11 -17.74 -0.67
CA VAL A 100 4.89 -16.97 -0.38
C VAL A 100 4.89 -16.51 1.08
N TRP A 101 5.23 -17.40 2.00
CA TRP A 101 5.33 -17.10 3.43
C TRP A 101 6.26 -15.91 3.71
N ASP A 102 7.46 -15.93 3.13
CA ASP A 102 8.47 -14.89 3.32
C ASP A 102 7.96 -13.53 2.78
N VAL A 103 7.36 -13.53 1.59
CA VAL A 103 6.79 -12.33 0.99
C VAL A 103 5.68 -11.74 1.88
N VAL A 104 4.80 -12.59 2.42
CA VAL A 104 3.71 -12.11 3.29
C VAL A 104 4.25 -11.64 4.64
N MET A 105 5.29 -12.32 5.18
CA MET A 105 5.97 -11.92 6.40
C MET A 105 6.64 -10.53 6.28
N MET A 106 7.12 -10.15 5.08
CA MET A 106 7.65 -8.79 4.85
C MET A 106 6.61 -7.70 5.17
N GLY A 107 5.31 -7.99 5.04
CA GLY A 107 4.24 -7.08 5.46
C GLY A 107 4.24 -6.77 6.96
N ARG A 108 4.88 -7.63 7.77
CA ARG A 108 5.00 -7.45 9.22
C ARG A 108 6.27 -6.73 9.67
N TYR A 109 7.26 -6.59 8.79
CA TYR A 109 8.59 -6.08 9.18
C TYR A 109 8.58 -4.73 9.88
N GLY A 110 7.70 -3.85 9.51
CA GLY A 110 7.64 -2.54 10.14
C GLY A 110 7.01 -2.54 11.52
N SER A 111 6.26 -3.58 11.91
CA SER A 111 5.73 -3.76 13.27
C SER A 111 6.66 -4.58 14.18
N MET A 112 7.73 -5.15 13.61
CA MET A 112 8.70 -5.94 14.35
C MET A 112 9.77 -5.06 15.01
N ASN A 113 10.51 -5.66 15.94
CA ASN A 113 11.69 -5.04 16.54
C ASN A 113 12.85 -4.91 15.53
N ILE A 114 13.95 -4.25 15.93
CA ILE A 114 15.15 -4.04 15.10
C ILE A 114 15.73 -5.37 14.57
N LEU A 115 15.64 -6.44 15.34
CA LEU A 115 16.13 -7.76 14.98
C LEU A 115 15.19 -8.50 14.01
N ARG A 116 14.04 -7.90 13.66
CA ARG A 116 12.99 -8.51 12.81
C ARG A 116 12.62 -9.93 13.22
N SER A 117 12.64 -10.20 14.52
CA SER A 117 12.23 -11.48 15.07
C SER A 117 10.70 -11.52 15.14
N PRO A 118 10.04 -12.45 14.41
CA PRO A 118 8.58 -12.52 14.38
C PRO A 118 8.04 -13.00 15.74
N ARG A 119 7.00 -12.34 16.21
CA ARG A 119 6.22 -12.75 17.37
C ARG A 119 5.10 -13.70 16.95
N GLU A 120 4.49 -14.41 17.89
CA GLU A 120 3.33 -15.25 17.61
C GLU A 120 2.20 -14.49 16.89
N SER A 121 1.96 -13.23 17.27
CA SER A 121 0.98 -12.35 16.61
C SER A 121 1.31 -12.03 15.15
N ASP A 122 2.59 -12.02 14.77
CA ASP A 122 3.03 -11.80 13.40
C ASP A 122 2.85 -13.07 12.56
N ILE A 123 3.21 -14.21 13.14
CA ILE A 123 3.00 -15.53 12.53
C ILE A 123 1.50 -15.76 12.26
N GLN A 124 0.65 -15.46 13.23
CA GLN A 124 -0.79 -15.60 13.06
C GLN A 124 -1.34 -14.65 12.00
N ALA A 125 -0.89 -13.38 11.97
CA ALA A 125 -1.31 -12.42 10.95
C ALA A 125 -0.93 -12.87 9.52
N VAL A 126 0.22 -13.52 9.37
CA VAL A 126 0.67 -14.09 8.08
C VAL A 126 -0.21 -15.27 7.69
N LYS A 127 -0.49 -16.20 8.60
CA LYS A 127 -1.39 -17.33 8.35
C LYS A 127 -2.78 -16.86 7.91
N ASP A 128 -3.38 -15.96 8.68
CA ASP A 128 -4.71 -15.40 8.37
C ASP A 128 -4.73 -14.71 7.00
N ALA A 129 -3.65 -14.00 6.65
CA ALA A 129 -3.56 -13.31 5.37
C ALA A 129 -3.43 -14.28 4.19
N ILE A 130 -2.63 -15.34 4.32
CA ILE A 130 -2.44 -16.37 3.28
C ILE A 130 -3.73 -17.16 3.08
N GLU A 131 -4.43 -17.51 4.17
CA GLU A 131 -5.72 -18.19 4.13
C GLU A 131 -6.77 -17.36 3.39
N ARG A 132 -6.88 -16.06 3.68
CA ARG A 132 -7.85 -15.14 3.03
C ARG A 132 -7.68 -15.04 1.52
N VAL A 133 -6.51 -15.33 0.99
CA VAL A 133 -6.25 -15.29 -0.46
C VAL A 133 -6.17 -16.70 -1.08
N ASP A 134 -6.50 -17.73 -0.31
CA ASP A 134 -6.51 -19.13 -0.75
C ASP A 134 -5.15 -19.58 -1.33
N LEU A 135 -4.08 -19.39 -0.53
CA LEU A 135 -2.70 -19.78 -0.86
C LEU A 135 -2.01 -20.65 0.20
N MET A 136 -2.77 -21.24 1.15
CA MET A 136 -2.19 -22.01 2.26
C MET A 136 -1.34 -23.19 1.76
N GLU A 137 -1.81 -23.93 0.77
CA GLU A 137 -1.08 -25.07 0.19
C GLU A 137 0.20 -24.66 -0.52
N LEU A 138 0.31 -23.38 -0.93
CA LEU A 138 1.45 -22.81 -1.63
C LEU A 138 2.33 -21.96 -0.72
N SER A 139 2.11 -21.97 0.60
CA SER A 139 2.79 -21.08 1.56
C SER A 139 4.31 -21.11 1.44
N PHE A 140 4.89 -22.28 1.21
CA PHE A 140 6.34 -22.47 1.11
C PHE A 140 6.84 -22.61 -0.34
N THR A 141 5.96 -22.39 -1.31
CA THR A 141 6.33 -22.39 -2.74
C THR A 141 7.08 -21.09 -3.05
N PRO A 142 8.22 -21.16 -3.78
CA PRO A 142 8.90 -19.95 -4.26
C PRO A 142 7.98 -19.08 -5.09
N ILE A 143 8.02 -17.74 -4.86
CA ILE A 143 7.15 -16.77 -5.52
C ILE A 143 7.29 -16.78 -7.05
N GLY A 144 8.50 -17.14 -7.55
CA GLY A 144 8.79 -17.29 -8.97
C GLY A 144 8.03 -18.42 -9.65
N ASN A 145 7.67 -19.48 -8.90
CA ASN A 145 6.96 -20.63 -9.42
C ASN A 145 5.44 -20.47 -9.47
N LEU A 146 4.92 -19.34 -9.00
CA LEU A 146 3.50 -19.05 -8.99
C LEU A 146 3.02 -18.54 -10.36
N SER A 147 1.76 -18.83 -10.69
CA SER A 147 1.08 -18.16 -11.79
C SER A 147 0.94 -16.66 -11.50
N GLY A 148 0.74 -15.84 -12.54
CA GLY A 148 0.55 -14.39 -12.36
C GLY A 148 -0.59 -14.03 -11.40
N GLY A 149 -1.69 -14.79 -11.43
CA GLY A 149 -2.82 -14.60 -10.51
C GLY A 149 -2.49 -14.99 -9.07
N GLN A 150 -1.79 -16.11 -8.86
CA GLN A 150 -1.32 -16.52 -7.54
C GLN A 150 -0.33 -15.52 -6.97
N ARG A 151 0.58 -15.00 -7.79
CA ARG A 151 1.55 -13.99 -7.39
C ARG A 151 0.86 -12.70 -6.93
N LYS A 152 -0.12 -12.20 -7.70
CA LYS A 152 -0.94 -11.03 -7.27
C LYS A 152 -1.63 -11.29 -5.94
N ARG A 153 -2.18 -12.48 -5.71
CA ARG A 153 -2.79 -12.85 -4.42
C ARG A 153 -1.77 -12.89 -3.29
N ALA A 154 -0.53 -13.35 -3.52
CA ALA A 154 0.52 -13.32 -2.51
C ALA A 154 0.89 -11.89 -2.08
N PHE A 155 0.95 -10.94 -3.02
CA PHE A 155 1.18 -9.53 -2.69
C PHE A 155 -0.01 -8.88 -1.99
N LEU A 156 -1.22 -9.27 -2.36
CA LEU A 156 -2.40 -8.85 -1.61
C LEU A 156 -2.35 -9.38 -0.17
N ALA A 157 -1.95 -10.65 0.04
CA ALA A 157 -1.76 -11.21 1.37
C ALA A 157 -0.71 -10.44 2.18
N ARG A 158 0.40 -10.03 1.56
CA ARG A 158 1.41 -9.16 2.20
C ARG A 158 0.77 -7.86 2.70
N ALA A 159 -0.03 -7.22 1.88
CA ALA A 159 -0.73 -5.99 2.26
C ALA A 159 -1.77 -6.21 3.37
N ILE A 160 -2.48 -7.33 3.35
CA ILE A 160 -3.42 -7.71 4.42
C ILE A 160 -2.67 -7.98 5.73
N ALA A 161 -1.54 -8.70 5.68
CA ALA A 161 -0.72 -9.00 6.85
C ALA A 161 -0.18 -7.73 7.53
N GLN A 162 0.08 -6.67 6.76
CA GLN A 162 0.49 -5.36 7.29
C GLN A 162 -0.54 -4.76 8.24
N ARG A 163 -1.84 -5.13 8.13
CA ARG A 163 -2.95 -4.58 8.92
C ARG A 163 -3.08 -3.06 8.82
N ALA A 164 -2.71 -2.51 7.68
CA ALA A 164 -2.87 -1.08 7.40
C ALA A 164 -4.35 -0.68 7.41
N SER A 165 -4.63 0.56 7.78
CA SER A 165 -6.00 1.10 7.76
C SER A 165 -6.50 1.47 6.36
N ILE A 166 -5.58 1.55 5.40
CA ILE A 166 -5.83 1.91 4.01
C ILE A 166 -5.09 0.94 3.09
N LEU A 167 -5.79 0.42 2.09
CA LEU A 167 -5.23 -0.43 1.04
C LEU A 167 -5.33 0.30 -0.31
N LEU A 168 -4.21 0.48 -0.97
CA LEU A 168 -4.10 1.00 -2.33
C LEU A 168 -3.74 -0.13 -3.28
N LEU A 169 -4.57 -0.34 -4.31
CA LEU A 169 -4.35 -1.35 -5.37
C LEU A 169 -4.21 -0.61 -6.70
N ASP A 170 -3.05 -0.68 -7.34
CA ASP A 170 -2.77 -0.05 -8.64
C ASP A 170 -2.88 -1.07 -9.78
#